data_68cc789e83655e696676b10361b948a8
#
_entry.id   68cc789e83655e696676b10361b948a8
#
_cell.length_a   1.000
_cell.length_b   1.000
_cell.length_c   1.000
_cell.angle_alpha   90.00
_cell.angle_beta   90.00
_cell.angle_gamma   90.00
#
_symmetry.space_group_name_H-M   'P 1'
#
loop_
_entity.id
_entity.type
_entity.pdbx_description
1 polymer ?
#
loop_
_entity_poly.entity_id
_entity_poly.type
_entity_poly.pdbx_seq_one_letter_code
_entity_poly.pdbx_strand_id
1 'polypeptide(L)'
;VRALGRERPGWRRPGDIVDGRGRVLGAHAGVAGFTVGQRRGLGLAGGAPRYVVRLEAESATVVVGGREELCRKRFRVERVRWSLPIAEEGRRLLVQVRHRQRPAPCFVRPLPGGRAEVEPEDPAALGAVAPGQAAVFYAGDLLWGGGWVAG
;
A
#
# COMPACT_ATOMS: atom_id res chain seq x y z
N VAL A 1 12.65 -5.30 -23.42
CA VAL A 1 12.28 -3.97 -22.93
C VAL A 1 13.02 -3.74 -21.62
N ARG A 2 14.08 -2.92 -21.65
CA ARG A 2 14.87 -2.54 -20.46
C ARG A 2 14.01 -1.60 -19.62
N ALA A 3 13.51 -2.08 -18.48
CA ALA A 3 13.07 -1.22 -17.41
C ALA A 3 14.32 -0.48 -16.87
N LEU A 4 14.41 0.80 -17.12
CA LEU A 4 15.38 1.71 -16.51
C LEU A 4 15.03 1.83 -15.02
N GLY A 5 15.49 0.85 -14.22
CA GLY A 5 15.54 0.95 -12.78
C GLY A 5 16.50 2.05 -12.40
N ARG A 6 16.01 3.26 -12.09
CA ARG A 6 16.78 4.20 -11.28
C ARG A 6 17.10 3.47 -9.98
N GLU A 7 18.35 3.05 -9.82
CA GLU A 7 18.85 2.55 -8.55
C GLU A 7 18.67 3.66 -7.52
N ARG A 8 17.68 3.51 -6.66
CA ARG A 8 17.47 4.44 -5.56
C ARG A 8 18.59 4.21 -4.55
N PRO A 9 19.36 5.24 -4.18
CA PRO A 9 20.37 5.13 -3.12
C PRO A 9 19.74 4.54 -1.85
N GLY A 10 20.38 3.57 -1.23
CA GLY A 10 19.92 2.94 0.01
C GLY A 10 19.18 1.60 -0.14
N TRP A 11 18.63 1.24 -1.31
CA TRP A 11 17.90 -0.03 -1.48
C TRP A 11 18.74 -1.28 -1.26
N ARG A 12 20.03 -1.24 -1.56
CA ARG A 12 21.00 -2.35 -1.36
C ARG A 12 21.93 -2.15 -0.16
N ARG A 13 21.72 -1.08 0.62
CA ARG A 13 22.54 -0.82 1.79
C ARG A 13 22.00 -1.59 2.99
N PRO A 14 22.87 -2.23 3.81
CA PRO A 14 22.47 -2.78 5.10
C PRO A 14 21.84 -1.72 5.99
N GLY A 15 20.91 -2.14 6.84
CA GLY A 15 20.20 -1.25 7.73
C GLY A 15 19.40 -2.01 8.78
N ASP A 16 18.53 -1.29 9.47
CA ASP A 16 17.81 -1.81 10.61
C ASP A 16 16.36 -2.20 10.28
N ILE A 17 15.88 -3.23 10.97
CA ILE A 17 14.46 -3.55 11.09
C ILE A 17 13.98 -2.96 12.41
N VAL A 18 13.02 -2.04 12.34
CA VAL A 18 12.50 -1.33 13.51
C VAL A 18 10.98 -1.56 13.67
N ASP A 19 10.48 -1.38 14.88
CA ASP A 19 9.03 -1.31 15.12
C ASP A 19 8.48 0.10 14.82
N GLY A 20 7.14 0.26 14.92
CA GLY A 20 6.47 1.54 14.69
C GLY A 20 6.90 2.69 15.63
N ARG A 21 7.63 2.37 16.69
CA ARG A 21 8.20 3.35 17.66
C ARG A 21 9.69 3.64 17.40
N GLY A 22 10.27 3.05 16.35
CA GLY A 22 11.68 3.21 16.00
C GLY A 22 12.64 2.33 16.79
N ARG A 23 12.14 1.39 17.60
CA ARG A 23 12.99 0.46 18.35
C ARG A 23 13.56 -0.59 17.40
N VAL A 24 14.88 -0.78 17.40
CA VAL A 24 15.57 -1.77 16.58
C VAL A 24 15.24 -3.17 17.07
N LEU A 25 14.79 -4.01 16.15
CA LEU A 25 14.42 -5.41 16.36
C LEU A 25 15.38 -6.38 15.68
N GLY A 26 16.09 -5.93 14.66
CA GLY A 26 17.02 -6.72 13.87
C GLY A 26 17.70 -5.89 12.81
N ALA A 27 18.47 -6.55 11.94
CA ALA A 27 19.17 -5.92 10.83
C ALA A 27 18.91 -6.68 9.52
N HIS A 28 19.17 -6.02 8.39
CA HIS A 28 19.02 -6.61 7.06
C HIS A 28 20.15 -6.17 6.12
N ALA A 29 20.34 -6.93 5.04
CA ALA A 29 21.38 -6.68 4.05
C ALA A 29 20.99 -5.65 2.97
N GLY A 30 19.71 -5.30 2.88
CA GLY A 30 19.18 -4.31 1.93
C GLY A 30 17.68 -4.30 1.90
N VAL A 31 17.09 -3.11 1.80
CA VAL A 31 15.63 -2.88 1.76
C VAL A 31 14.98 -3.57 0.55
N ALA A 32 15.72 -3.71 -0.56
CA ALA A 32 15.23 -4.34 -1.79
C ALA A 32 14.77 -5.80 -1.62
N GLY A 33 15.21 -6.47 -0.56
CA GLY A 33 14.78 -7.83 -0.21
C GLY A 33 13.42 -7.92 0.45
N PHE A 34 12.75 -6.78 0.72
CA PHE A 34 11.50 -6.73 1.46
C PHE A 34 10.35 -6.15 0.63
N THR A 35 9.14 -6.57 0.98
CA THR A 35 7.90 -6.09 0.35
C THR A 35 6.89 -5.73 1.45
N VAL A 36 6.20 -4.60 1.30
CA VAL A 36 5.13 -4.21 2.23
C VAL A 36 4.07 -5.32 2.30
N GLY A 37 3.70 -5.71 3.52
CA GLY A 37 2.82 -6.86 3.79
C GLY A 37 3.54 -8.19 3.98
N GLN A 38 4.84 -8.26 3.76
CA GLN A 38 5.64 -9.49 3.97
C GLN A 38 5.64 -9.86 5.45
N ARG A 39 5.39 -11.16 5.72
CA ARG A 39 5.40 -11.74 7.07
C ARG A 39 6.62 -12.65 7.31
N ARG A 40 6.99 -13.41 6.28
CA ARG A 40 8.06 -14.43 6.38
C ARG A 40 9.41 -13.84 5.99
N GLY A 41 10.49 -14.45 6.50
CA GLY A 41 11.86 -14.07 6.11
C GLY A 41 12.33 -12.75 6.72
N LEU A 42 11.73 -12.28 7.82
CA LEU A 42 12.15 -11.06 8.52
C LEU A 42 13.36 -11.29 9.42
N GLY A 43 13.73 -12.55 9.73
CA GLY A 43 14.84 -12.86 10.63
C GLY A 43 14.64 -12.43 12.08
N LEU A 44 13.40 -12.14 12.48
CA LEU A 44 13.06 -11.71 13.84
C LEU A 44 12.70 -12.92 14.69
N ALA A 45 13.31 -13.03 15.85
CA ALA A 45 13.07 -14.12 16.79
C ALA A 45 11.87 -13.83 17.70
N GLY A 46 10.93 -14.80 17.78
CA GLY A 46 9.85 -14.83 18.75
C GLY A 46 8.77 -13.76 18.64
N GLY A 47 7.72 -13.91 19.44
CA GLY A 47 6.66 -12.90 19.59
C GLY A 47 5.49 -13.02 18.62
N ALA A 48 4.60 -12.00 18.64
CA ALA A 48 3.45 -11.91 17.77
C ALA A 48 3.86 -11.76 16.31
N PRO A 49 3.02 -12.23 15.36
CA PRO A 49 3.29 -12.07 13.93
C PRO A 49 3.54 -10.60 13.55
N ARG A 50 4.64 -10.34 12.84
CA ARG A 50 5.00 -9.02 12.34
C ARG A 50 4.96 -8.99 10.83
N TYR A 51 4.67 -7.82 10.29
CA TYR A 51 4.55 -7.56 8.86
C TYR A 51 5.38 -6.35 8.51
N VAL A 52 5.96 -6.32 7.32
CA VAL A 52 6.58 -5.10 6.78
C VAL A 52 5.47 -4.09 6.52
N VAL A 53 5.51 -2.99 7.24
CA VAL A 53 4.51 -1.90 7.14
C VAL A 53 5.00 -0.81 6.19
N ARG A 54 6.28 -0.48 6.24
CA ARG A 54 6.90 0.59 5.45
C ARG A 54 8.35 0.28 5.14
N LEU A 55 8.81 0.73 4.00
CA LEU A 55 10.20 0.66 3.53
C LEU A 55 10.74 2.08 3.37
N GLU A 56 11.81 2.41 4.04
CA GLU A 56 12.47 3.71 4.00
C GLU A 56 13.84 3.58 3.35
N ALA A 57 13.90 3.82 2.04
CA ALA A 57 15.11 3.58 1.26
C ALA A 57 16.26 4.55 1.62
N GLU A 58 15.94 5.80 1.98
CA GLU A 58 16.94 6.82 2.32
C GLU A 58 17.69 6.47 3.61
N SER A 59 16.97 6.03 4.64
CA SER A 59 17.54 5.59 5.92
C SER A 59 17.95 4.11 5.91
N ALA A 60 17.69 3.38 4.83
CA ALA A 60 17.82 1.93 4.75
C ALA A 60 17.09 1.20 5.89
N THR A 61 15.86 1.62 6.21
CA THR A 61 15.08 1.09 7.33
C THR A 61 13.89 0.30 6.84
N VAL A 62 13.66 -0.86 7.46
CA VAL A 62 12.45 -1.66 7.30
C VAL A 62 11.60 -1.52 8.56
N VAL A 63 10.42 -0.91 8.44
CA VAL A 63 9.49 -0.76 9.56
C VAL A 63 8.53 -1.93 9.57
N VAL A 64 8.45 -2.63 10.71
CA VAL A 64 7.54 -3.75 10.92
C VAL A 64 6.52 -3.44 12.02
N GLY A 65 5.33 -4.02 11.88
CA GLY A 65 4.25 -3.81 12.82
C GLY A 65 3.23 -4.92 12.81
N GLY A 66 2.13 -4.74 13.53
CA GLY A 66 0.98 -5.64 13.53
C GLY A 66 0.21 -5.58 12.21
N ARG A 67 -0.72 -6.52 12.03
CA ARG A 67 -1.57 -6.57 10.84
C ARG A 67 -2.45 -5.32 10.69
N GLU A 68 -2.88 -4.75 11.79
CA GLU A 68 -3.68 -3.53 11.87
C GLU A 68 -2.95 -2.31 11.31
N GLU A 69 -1.63 -2.25 11.44
CA GLU A 69 -0.81 -1.16 10.92
C GLU A 69 -0.66 -1.18 9.38
N LEU A 70 -0.99 -2.31 8.75
CA LEU A 70 -1.07 -2.42 7.29
C LEU A 70 -2.36 -1.81 6.73
N CYS A 71 -3.39 -1.70 7.55
CA CYS A 71 -4.72 -1.27 7.14
C CYS A 71 -4.79 0.25 7.15
N ARG A 72 -4.77 0.88 5.98
CA ARG A 72 -4.89 2.33 5.86
C ARG A 72 -6.34 2.77 5.98
N LYS A 73 -6.63 3.70 6.91
CA LYS A 73 -7.95 4.33 7.03
C LYS A 73 -8.28 5.23 5.84
N ARG A 74 -7.24 5.74 5.15
CA ARG A 74 -7.36 6.59 3.98
C ARG A 74 -6.09 6.48 3.13
N PHE A 75 -6.25 6.49 1.83
CA PHE A 75 -5.10 6.52 0.90
C PHE A 75 -5.47 7.25 -0.39
N ARG A 76 -4.46 7.66 -1.13
CA ARG A 76 -4.62 8.32 -2.42
C ARG A 76 -4.31 7.37 -3.56
N VAL A 77 -5.02 7.59 -4.66
CA VAL A 77 -4.81 6.93 -5.93
C VAL A 77 -4.47 8.00 -6.95
N GLU A 78 -3.45 7.79 -7.73
CA GLU A 78 -2.99 8.69 -8.78
C GLU A 78 -3.15 8.05 -10.17
N ARG A 79 -3.01 8.87 -11.23
CA ARG A 79 -3.22 8.45 -12.62
C ARG A 79 -4.58 7.77 -12.82
N VAL A 80 -5.59 8.29 -12.13
CA VAL A 80 -6.94 7.74 -12.20
C VAL A 80 -7.53 7.97 -13.57
N ARG A 81 -8.07 6.88 -14.14
CA ARG A 81 -8.92 6.90 -15.34
C ARG A 81 -10.32 6.49 -14.95
N TRP A 82 -11.26 7.37 -15.20
CA TRP A 82 -12.67 7.14 -14.95
C TRP A 82 -13.31 6.57 -16.23
N SER A 83 -13.98 5.43 -16.11
CA SER A 83 -14.78 4.83 -17.16
C SER A 83 -16.22 5.38 -17.19
N LEU A 84 -16.68 5.88 -16.03
CA LEU A 84 -17.99 6.49 -15.86
C LEU A 84 -17.86 7.79 -15.06
N PRO A 85 -18.77 8.75 -15.24
CA PRO A 85 -18.75 10.00 -14.49
C PRO A 85 -18.83 9.78 -12.99
N ILE A 86 -18.09 10.58 -12.21
CA ILE A 86 -18.16 10.61 -10.77
C ILE A 86 -18.37 12.06 -10.31
N ALA A 87 -19.27 12.26 -9.37
CA ALA A 87 -19.52 13.57 -8.78
C ALA A 87 -18.33 14.04 -7.93
N GLU A 88 -18.11 15.35 -7.83
CA GLU A 88 -17.00 15.93 -7.07
C GLU A 88 -17.06 15.58 -5.58
N GLU A 89 -18.26 15.43 -5.03
CA GLU A 89 -18.48 15.01 -3.64
C GLU A 89 -17.99 13.57 -3.40
N GLY A 90 -17.84 12.79 -4.47
CA GLY A 90 -17.50 11.38 -4.40
C GLY A 90 -18.72 10.47 -4.30
N ARG A 91 -18.45 9.18 -4.22
CA ARG A 91 -19.48 8.16 -4.00
C ARG A 91 -18.92 6.89 -3.37
N ARG A 92 -19.84 6.09 -2.85
CA ARG A 92 -19.53 4.73 -2.39
C ARG A 92 -19.31 3.81 -3.58
N LEU A 93 -18.15 3.15 -3.62
CA LEU A 93 -17.76 2.16 -4.63
C LEU A 93 -17.14 0.94 -3.96
N LEU A 94 -17.06 -0.16 -4.69
CA LEU A 94 -16.26 -1.31 -4.30
C LEU A 94 -14.84 -1.11 -4.83
N VAL A 95 -13.84 -1.27 -3.97
CA VAL A 95 -12.43 -1.09 -4.33
C VAL A 95 -11.66 -2.38 -4.15
N GLN A 96 -10.87 -2.72 -5.16
CA GLN A 96 -9.96 -3.85 -5.17
C GLN A 96 -8.54 -3.35 -5.38
N VAL A 97 -7.61 -3.73 -4.52
CA VAL A 97 -6.19 -3.33 -4.60
C VAL A 97 -5.25 -4.52 -4.87
N ARG A 98 -5.79 -5.74 -4.96
CA ARG A 98 -5.03 -6.96 -5.28
C ARG A 98 -5.83 -7.90 -6.17
N HIS A 99 -5.12 -8.59 -7.04
CA HIS A 99 -5.71 -9.70 -7.81
C HIS A 99 -6.24 -10.78 -6.86
N ARG A 100 -7.42 -11.32 -7.15
CA ARG A 100 -8.15 -12.32 -6.33
C ARG A 100 -8.61 -11.84 -4.94
N GLN A 101 -8.44 -10.57 -4.59
CA GLN A 101 -9.06 -10.01 -3.40
C GLN A 101 -10.54 -9.75 -3.66
N ARG A 102 -11.40 -10.01 -2.67
CA ARG A 102 -12.79 -9.54 -2.73
C ARG A 102 -12.79 -8.02 -2.64
N PRO A 103 -13.45 -7.31 -3.57
CA PRO A 103 -13.60 -5.86 -3.46
C PRO A 103 -14.29 -5.46 -2.17
N ALA A 104 -13.80 -4.39 -1.54
CA ALA A 104 -14.32 -3.88 -0.27
C ALA A 104 -15.03 -2.53 -0.45
N PRO A 105 -16.11 -2.25 0.30
CA PRO A 105 -16.80 -0.97 0.25
C PRO A 105 -15.89 0.17 0.72
N CYS A 106 -15.79 1.22 -0.09
CA CYS A 106 -15.01 2.42 0.20
C CYS A 106 -15.79 3.65 -0.27
N PHE A 107 -15.57 4.79 0.37
CA PHE A 107 -15.94 6.07 -0.19
C PHE A 107 -14.81 6.59 -1.06
N VAL A 108 -15.10 6.89 -2.31
CA VAL A 108 -14.12 7.35 -3.30
C VAL A 108 -14.47 8.75 -3.75
N ARG A 109 -13.56 9.69 -3.56
CA ARG A 109 -13.69 11.08 -3.94
C ARG A 109 -12.67 11.46 -5.00
N PRO A 110 -13.10 11.98 -6.15
CA PRO A 110 -12.17 12.48 -7.16
C PRO A 110 -11.44 13.72 -6.64
N LEU A 111 -10.19 13.86 -7.01
CA LEU A 111 -9.35 15.01 -6.72
C LEU A 111 -8.78 15.58 -8.01
N PRO A 112 -8.42 16.88 -8.04
CA PRO A 112 -7.79 17.49 -9.21
C PRO A 112 -6.52 16.75 -9.66
N GLY A 113 -6.23 16.79 -10.96
CA GLY A 113 -5.02 16.21 -11.53
C GLY A 113 -5.05 14.68 -11.67
N GLY A 114 -6.22 14.10 -11.94
CA GLY A 114 -6.33 12.65 -12.15
C GLY A 114 -6.01 11.83 -10.91
N ARG A 115 -6.41 12.30 -9.75
CA ARG A 115 -6.23 11.65 -8.45
C ARG A 115 -7.58 11.32 -7.83
N ALA A 116 -7.58 10.43 -6.86
CA ALA A 116 -8.71 10.15 -6.00
C ALA A 116 -8.26 9.90 -4.57
N GLU A 117 -9.12 10.22 -3.62
CA GLU A 117 -9.00 9.82 -2.22
C GLU A 117 -9.94 8.65 -1.96
N VAL A 118 -9.43 7.62 -1.31
CA VAL A 118 -10.17 6.41 -0.98
C VAL A 118 -10.18 6.22 0.52
N GLU A 119 -11.39 6.09 1.08
CA GLU A 119 -11.62 5.82 2.50
C GLU A 119 -12.40 4.51 2.64
N PRO A 120 -11.74 3.40 3.07
CA PRO A 120 -12.42 2.15 3.31
C PRO A 120 -13.43 2.26 4.46
N GLU A 121 -14.62 1.68 4.30
CA GLU A 121 -15.59 1.55 5.41
C GLU A 121 -15.05 0.64 6.50
N ASP A 122 -14.40 -0.45 6.10
CA ASP A 122 -13.62 -1.31 6.97
C ASP A 122 -12.20 -1.49 6.40
N PRO A 123 -11.20 -0.80 6.97
CA PRO A 123 -9.81 -0.94 6.53
C PRO A 123 -9.29 -2.38 6.59
N ALA A 124 -9.78 -3.21 7.52
CA ALA A 124 -9.37 -4.60 7.64
C ALA A 124 -9.90 -5.47 6.48
N ALA A 125 -11.09 -5.16 5.96
CA ALA A 125 -11.65 -5.85 4.79
C ALA A 125 -10.86 -5.57 3.52
N LEU A 126 -10.35 -4.35 3.34
CA LEU A 126 -9.45 -4.01 2.22
C LEU A 126 -8.04 -4.57 2.44
N GLY A 127 -7.63 -4.72 3.70
CA GLY A 127 -6.32 -5.24 4.08
C GLY A 127 -5.17 -4.29 3.79
N ALA A 128 -3.96 -4.84 3.61
CA ALA A 128 -2.77 -4.04 3.38
C ALA A 128 -2.84 -3.29 2.04
N VAL A 129 -2.58 -1.99 2.09
CA VAL A 129 -2.52 -1.10 0.93
C VAL A 129 -1.10 -0.54 0.82
N ALA A 130 -0.45 -0.81 -0.30
CA ALA A 130 0.93 -0.39 -0.56
C ALA A 130 1.04 0.50 -1.79
N PRO A 131 1.98 1.46 -1.80
CA PRO A 131 2.27 2.26 -2.97
C PRO A 131 2.59 1.41 -4.20
N GLY A 132 2.11 1.83 -5.36
CA GLY A 132 2.33 1.15 -6.63
C GLY A 132 1.37 -0.01 -6.91
N GLN A 133 0.47 -0.35 -6.00
CA GLN A 133 -0.62 -1.29 -6.29
C GLN A 133 -1.67 -0.63 -7.19
N ALA A 134 -2.25 -1.41 -8.11
CA ALA A 134 -3.43 -0.98 -8.85
C ALA A 134 -4.64 -0.94 -7.91
N ALA A 135 -5.39 0.17 -7.94
CA ALA A 135 -6.69 0.28 -7.29
C ALA A 135 -7.77 0.34 -8.36
N VAL A 136 -8.72 -0.58 -8.30
CA VAL A 136 -9.82 -0.68 -9.28
C VAL A 136 -11.15 -0.43 -8.57
N PHE A 137 -11.99 0.39 -9.18
CA PHE A 137 -13.26 0.86 -8.63
C PHE A 137 -14.43 0.25 -9.38
N TYR A 138 -15.38 -0.34 -8.64
CA TYR A 138 -16.56 -1.00 -9.19
C TYR A 138 -17.85 -0.48 -8.52
N ALA A 139 -18.95 -0.52 -9.26
CA ALA A 139 -20.31 -0.43 -8.74
C ALA A 139 -21.06 -1.69 -9.23
N GLY A 140 -21.26 -2.66 -8.34
CA GLY A 140 -21.67 -4.01 -8.75
C GLY A 140 -20.64 -4.60 -9.70
N ASP A 141 -21.07 -5.02 -10.89
CA ASP A 141 -20.21 -5.58 -11.93
C ASP A 141 -19.65 -4.52 -12.91
N LEU A 142 -20.02 -3.26 -12.72
CA LEU A 142 -19.58 -2.17 -13.60
C LEU A 142 -18.22 -1.63 -13.15
N LEU A 143 -17.26 -1.60 -14.06
CA LEU A 143 -15.99 -0.92 -13.88
C LEU A 143 -16.23 0.60 -13.90
N TRP A 144 -15.95 1.27 -12.77
CA TRP A 144 -16.11 2.71 -12.62
C TRP A 144 -14.85 3.49 -12.96
N GLY A 145 -13.71 2.91 -12.69
CA GLY A 145 -12.41 3.49 -12.95
C GLY A 145 -11.29 2.80 -12.19
N GLY A 146 -10.12 3.40 -12.17
CA GLY A 146 -8.98 2.88 -11.44
C GLY A 146 -7.72 3.70 -11.64
N GLY A 147 -6.69 3.38 -10.88
CA GLY A 147 -5.39 4.04 -10.92
C GLY A 147 -4.37 3.30 -10.07
N TRP A 148 -3.40 4.00 -9.57
CA TRP A 148 -2.29 3.44 -8.80
C TRP A 148 -2.25 4.05 -7.40
N VAL A 149 -2.07 3.23 -6.38
CA VAL A 149 -1.91 3.71 -5.00
C VAL A 149 -0.67 4.60 -4.93
N ALA A 150 -0.85 5.82 -4.43
CA ALA A 150 0.23 6.80 -4.26
C ALA A 150 1.17 6.44 -3.10
N GLY A 151 2.41 6.91 -3.21
CA GLY A 151 3.44 6.78 -2.18
C GLY A 151 3.24 7.72 -0.99
#